data_ce416442fae2df15c7f4c4caab38cd44
#
_entry.id   ce416442fae2df15c7f4c4caab38cd44
#
_cell.length_a   1.000
_cell.length_b   1.000
_cell.length_c   1.000
_cell.angle_alpha   90.00
_cell.angle_beta   90.00
_cell.angle_gamma   90.00
#
_symmetry.space_group_name_H-M   'P 1'
#
loop_
_entity.id
_entity.type
_entity.pdbx_description
1 polymer ?
#
loop_
_entity_poly.entity_id
_entity_poly.type
_entity_poly.pdbx_seq_one_letter_code
_entity_poly.pdbx_strand_id
1 'polypeptide(L)'
;LGFVLIGVDIYTNGMLLYIGAVMLSFGAAIVGTWIISNINSKSFLLTLTELAAGFFLFFLVLDLFLLEKMSIPFIMGLYWRNNPLGAPFIKKFLLLQNYEKPQCVKIRSDEYTIGAIDYNYAGQKKSFERLRLYNVMDFGINPDVDEDALPKVQKMIDAIGKTGGIVYFPKGRYYFNRNRANRNFLRINTSHIHIQGEVDEQGTPVSVLVNCNSTLYGKKNPWLSPFFITTGENIQASNIFWGLQFLKKKNIVTKSLSMSDPGSDGTILTPEYCTDIIQESKIGDDILTVENTDCLIGCSHIMVGMYNTTEDGNLIKDILGVTELRPEWKTACRAGEEQAPSYQWLVEIDHIIDEHKVKLTRPFLRDCPMKYTPKIFRVEMLEDIVIQDIRIESKWNGLFRHHGYPLYYSVGQAQEMDYGWNAINMKRVAHGAISNVIIQNYTNPLYIMDSRNITVEKIIIRGSDGHQGIKLYEHACDNLVKDVVFYNHYADMMGGEGNAYGNVFDNVAYCNPYFRPVDFDFHGFSEGPMSPPSHNLFINCYGFRGIKGAGASYNLPACGKSNVWININWQGRTVKSSFFVGDAIPSSLQKEQIIK
;
A
#
# COMPACT_ATOMS: atom_id res chain seq x y z
N LEU A 1 -40.02 19.75 -16.92
CA LEU A 1 -39.37 18.49 -17.31
C LEU A 1 -38.12 18.22 -16.47
N GLY A 2 -37.26 19.23 -16.21
CA GLY A 2 -36.09 19.08 -15.36
C GLY A 2 -36.39 18.68 -13.89
N PHE A 3 -37.44 19.22 -13.31
CA PHE A 3 -37.87 18.91 -11.94
C PHE A 3 -38.47 17.50 -11.80
N VAL A 4 -39.12 16.99 -12.84
CA VAL A 4 -39.70 15.62 -12.83
C VAL A 4 -38.61 14.57 -12.96
N LEU A 5 -37.55 14.85 -13.70
CA LEU A 5 -36.39 13.95 -13.83
C LEU A 5 -35.57 13.86 -12.52
N ILE A 6 -35.46 14.96 -11.77
CA ILE A 6 -34.79 14.98 -10.45
C ILE A 6 -35.53 14.11 -9.42
N GLY A 7 -36.89 14.05 -9.51
CA GLY A 7 -37.69 13.25 -8.56
C GLY A 7 -37.63 11.74 -8.77
N VAL A 8 -37.30 11.28 -9.96
CA VAL A 8 -37.26 9.84 -10.30
C VAL A 8 -35.91 9.21 -9.97
N ASP A 9 -34.85 10.02 -9.88
CA ASP A 9 -33.47 9.51 -9.81
C ASP A 9 -32.90 9.37 -8.39
N ILE A 10 -33.60 9.78 -7.38
CA ILE A 10 -33.24 9.50 -5.97
C ILE A 10 -33.14 7.97 -5.71
N TYR A 11 -33.69 7.16 -6.61
CA TYR A 11 -33.78 5.71 -6.49
C TYR A 11 -32.85 4.88 -7.41
N THR A 12 -32.25 5.44 -8.45
CA THR A 12 -31.61 4.63 -9.52
C THR A 12 -30.19 5.01 -9.97
N ASN A 13 -29.34 5.58 -9.19
CA ASN A 13 -27.93 5.88 -9.54
C ASN A 13 -27.64 7.27 -10.14
N GLY A 14 -27.39 8.26 -9.38
CA GLY A 14 -26.75 9.56 -9.67
C GLY A 14 -26.51 10.09 -11.10
N MET A 15 -26.73 9.27 -12.13
CA MET A 15 -26.49 9.60 -13.54
C MET A 15 -27.56 10.56 -14.14
N LEU A 16 -28.82 10.42 -13.71
CA LEU A 16 -29.89 11.32 -14.16
C LEU A 16 -29.80 12.70 -13.50
N LEU A 17 -29.29 12.77 -12.29
CA LEU A 17 -28.98 14.05 -11.62
C LEU A 17 -27.91 14.84 -12.37
N TYR A 18 -26.91 14.13 -12.88
CA TYR A 18 -25.85 14.69 -13.72
C TYR A 18 -26.42 15.19 -15.05
N ILE A 19 -27.26 14.42 -15.72
CA ILE A 19 -27.95 14.81 -16.96
C ILE A 19 -28.86 16.00 -16.68
N GLY A 20 -29.59 16.01 -15.57
CA GLY A 20 -30.44 17.13 -15.16
C GLY A 20 -29.65 18.42 -14.90
N ALA A 21 -28.52 18.34 -14.21
CA ALA A 21 -27.62 19.48 -13.94
C ALA A 21 -26.97 20.00 -15.24
N VAL A 22 -26.56 19.10 -16.15
CA VAL A 22 -26.03 19.47 -17.47
C VAL A 22 -27.10 20.16 -18.31
N MET A 23 -28.32 19.63 -18.33
CA MET A 23 -29.45 20.24 -19.06
C MET A 23 -29.86 21.59 -18.49
N LEU A 24 -29.84 21.77 -17.17
CA LEU A 24 -30.06 23.07 -16.52
C LEU A 24 -28.94 24.08 -16.85
N SER A 25 -27.69 23.61 -16.88
CA SER A 25 -26.54 24.44 -17.27
C SER A 25 -26.60 24.84 -18.73
N PHE A 26 -27.02 23.95 -19.64
CA PHE A 26 -27.25 24.25 -21.05
C PHE A 26 -28.45 25.20 -21.25
N GLY A 27 -29.55 24.98 -20.53
CA GLY A 27 -30.71 25.83 -20.54
C GLY A 27 -30.39 27.25 -20.06
N ALA A 28 -29.62 27.37 -18.98
CA ALA A 28 -29.16 28.68 -18.49
C ALA A 28 -28.18 29.37 -19.45
N ALA A 29 -27.30 28.62 -20.12
CA ALA A 29 -26.41 29.16 -21.15
C ALA A 29 -27.17 29.68 -22.38
N ILE A 30 -28.21 28.97 -22.84
CA ILE A 30 -29.06 29.37 -23.95
C ILE A 30 -29.87 30.62 -23.59
N VAL A 31 -30.47 30.70 -22.41
CA VAL A 31 -31.20 31.87 -21.92
C VAL A 31 -30.22 33.03 -21.74
N GLY A 32 -29.03 32.79 -21.19
CA GLY A 32 -27.97 33.79 -21.09
C GLY A 32 -27.55 34.35 -22.45
N THR A 33 -27.36 33.48 -23.45
CA THR A 33 -27.00 33.90 -24.82
C THR A 33 -28.13 34.67 -25.50
N TRP A 34 -29.38 34.30 -25.26
CA TRP A 34 -30.54 35.03 -25.78
C TRP A 34 -30.71 36.42 -25.14
N ILE A 35 -30.51 36.55 -23.84
CA ILE A 35 -30.48 37.82 -23.10
C ILE A 35 -29.34 38.70 -23.62
N ILE A 36 -28.15 38.12 -23.83
CA ILE A 36 -26.93 38.81 -24.30
C ILE A 36 -27.13 39.42 -25.73
N SER A 37 -27.86 38.73 -26.61
CA SER A 37 -28.10 39.19 -27.96
C SER A 37 -29.04 40.38 -28.03
N ASN A 38 -29.72 40.75 -26.93
CA ASN A 38 -30.73 41.81 -26.89
C ASN A 38 -30.36 43.03 -26.01
N ILE A 39 -29.12 43.10 -25.45
CA ILE A 39 -28.70 44.18 -24.52
C ILE A 39 -27.57 45.02 -25.08
N ASN A 40 -27.72 46.33 -24.93
CA ASN A 40 -26.76 47.34 -25.40
C ASN A 40 -25.54 47.45 -24.48
N SER A 41 -24.35 47.65 -24.99
CA SER A 41 -23.02 47.32 -24.49
C SER A 41 -22.52 47.89 -23.14
N LYS A 42 -23.22 48.78 -22.45
CA LYS A 42 -22.77 49.36 -21.17
C LYS A 42 -23.31 48.66 -19.91
N SER A 43 -24.40 47.93 -20.02
CA SER A 43 -24.94 47.13 -18.89
C SER A 43 -24.43 45.68 -18.89
N PHE A 44 -23.75 45.27 -19.95
CA PHE A 44 -23.29 43.91 -20.19
C PHE A 44 -22.39 43.33 -19.07
N LEU A 45 -21.39 44.12 -18.65
CA LEU A 45 -20.44 43.67 -17.63
C LEU A 45 -21.08 43.53 -16.24
N LEU A 46 -22.05 44.42 -15.93
CA LEU A 46 -22.78 44.37 -14.66
C LEU A 46 -23.70 43.13 -14.59
N THR A 47 -24.43 42.88 -15.68
CA THR A 47 -25.33 41.72 -15.77
C THR A 47 -24.56 40.40 -15.80
N LEU A 48 -23.37 40.35 -16.39
CA LEU A 48 -22.51 39.17 -16.36
C LEU A 48 -21.96 38.86 -14.95
N THR A 49 -21.62 39.93 -14.21
CA THR A 49 -21.17 39.79 -12.80
C THR A 49 -22.31 39.36 -11.88
N GLU A 50 -23.51 39.89 -12.09
CA GLU A 50 -24.70 39.49 -11.30
C GLU A 50 -25.15 38.07 -11.64
N LEU A 51 -25.09 37.65 -12.93
CA LEU A 51 -25.35 36.27 -13.33
C LEU A 51 -24.32 35.30 -12.76
N ALA A 52 -23.04 35.65 -12.82
CA ALA A 52 -21.96 34.84 -12.24
C ALA A 52 -22.08 34.75 -10.71
N ALA A 53 -22.44 35.86 -10.05
CA ALA A 53 -22.68 35.86 -8.60
C ALA A 53 -23.95 35.08 -8.23
N GLY A 54 -25.03 35.16 -9.01
CA GLY A 54 -26.24 34.37 -8.85
C GLY A 54 -25.99 32.87 -9.06
N PHE A 55 -25.22 32.52 -10.07
CA PHE A 55 -24.80 31.13 -10.29
C PHE A 55 -23.93 30.59 -9.14
N PHE A 56 -22.99 31.41 -8.68
CA PHE A 56 -22.12 31.02 -7.55
C PHE A 56 -22.93 30.85 -6.27
N LEU A 57 -23.88 31.76 -6.00
CA LEU A 57 -24.77 31.68 -4.85
C LEU A 57 -25.74 30.49 -4.95
N PHE A 58 -26.26 30.20 -6.13
CA PHE A 58 -27.13 29.05 -6.37
C PHE A 58 -26.39 27.74 -6.14
N PHE A 59 -25.16 27.60 -6.65
CA PHE A 59 -24.35 26.41 -6.39
C PHE A 59 -23.92 26.31 -4.94
N LEU A 60 -23.63 27.43 -4.28
CA LEU A 60 -23.31 27.45 -2.84
C LEU A 60 -24.50 27.02 -1.98
N VAL A 61 -25.72 27.49 -2.32
CA VAL A 61 -26.95 27.10 -1.62
C VAL A 61 -27.34 25.65 -1.94
N LEU A 62 -27.14 25.23 -3.18
CA LEU A 62 -27.35 23.83 -3.59
C LEU A 62 -26.34 22.92 -2.89
N ASP A 63 -25.08 23.32 -2.79
CA ASP A 63 -24.04 22.61 -2.02
C ASP A 63 -24.41 22.53 -0.54
N LEU A 64 -24.84 23.61 0.09
CA LEU A 64 -25.26 23.63 1.49
C LEU A 64 -26.50 22.78 1.75
N PHE A 65 -27.46 22.76 0.82
CA PHE A 65 -28.70 21.98 0.94
C PHE A 65 -28.50 20.48 0.66
N LEU A 66 -27.58 20.15 -0.24
CA LEU A 66 -27.26 18.77 -0.60
C LEU A 66 -26.21 18.14 0.32
N LEU A 67 -25.38 18.96 0.99
CA LEU A 67 -24.41 18.50 2.00
C LEU A 67 -25.06 17.80 3.19
N GLU A 68 -26.31 18.11 3.51
CA GLU A 68 -27.03 17.42 4.59
C GLU A 68 -27.60 16.04 4.21
N LYS A 69 -27.77 15.74 2.92
CA LYS A 69 -28.55 14.55 2.49
C LYS A 69 -27.94 13.68 1.38
N MET A 70 -26.89 14.07 0.68
CA MET A 70 -26.33 13.29 -0.44
C MET A 70 -24.81 13.30 -0.48
N SER A 71 -24.21 12.20 -0.91
CA SER A 71 -22.76 12.09 -1.12
C SER A 71 -22.28 12.85 -2.37
N ILE A 72 -22.28 14.17 -2.30
CA ILE A 72 -21.70 15.10 -3.31
C ILE A 72 -20.25 14.73 -3.71
N PRO A 73 -19.46 14.04 -2.87
CA PRO A 73 -18.11 13.59 -3.22
C PRO A 73 -18.03 12.84 -4.54
N PHE A 74 -19.08 12.14 -4.95
CA PHE A 74 -19.05 11.37 -6.20
C PHE A 74 -19.10 12.28 -7.45
N ILE A 75 -19.97 13.29 -7.44
CA ILE A 75 -20.13 14.21 -8.58
C ILE A 75 -18.93 15.15 -8.70
N MET A 76 -18.46 15.69 -7.58
CA MET A 76 -17.25 16.49 -7.52
C MET A 76 -16.01 15.65 -7.90
N GLY A 77 -15.90 14.42 -7.43
CA GLY A 77 -14.81 13.52 -7.78
C GLY A 77 -14.74 13.21 -9.29
N LEU A 78 -15.88 13.00 -9.95
CA LEU A 78 -15.94 12.79 -11.40
C LEU A 78 -15.65 14.05 -12.21
N TYR A 79 -16.24 15.18 -11.83
CA TYR A 79 -16.06 16.44 -12.55
C TYR A 79 -14.64 17.00 -12.40
N TRP A 80 -14.10 16.98 -11.18
CA TRP A 80 -12.79 17.55 -10.87
C TRP A 80 -11.63 16.62 -11.16
N ARG A 81 -11.82 15.31 -11.15
CA ARG A 81 -10.83 14.33 -11.60
C ARG A 81 -10.39 14.55 -13.04
N ASN A 82 -11.30 15.04 -13.86
CA ASN A 82 -11.10 15.21 -15.31
C ASN A 82 -10.87 16.67 -15.74
N ASN A 83 -10.92 17.63 -14.81
CA ASN A 83 -10.74 19.04 -15.13
C ASN A 83 -9.39 19.57 -14.62
N PRO A 84 -8.41 19.82 -15.51
CA PRO A 84 -7.08 20.30 -15.12
C PRO A 84 -7.07 21.68 -14.44
N LEU A 85 -8.13 22.48 -14.61
CA LEU A 85 -8.25 23.82 -13.99
C LEU A 85 -8.82 23.76 -12.56
N GLY A 86 -9.57 22.73 -12.22
CA GLY A 86 -10.21 22.61 -10.91
C GLY A 86 -9.32 22.03 -9.83
N ALA A 87 -8.41 21.12 -10.18
CA ALA A 87 -7.53 20.45 -9.23
C ALA A 87 -6.68 21.41 -8.36
N PRO A 88 -6.06 22.49 -8.91
CA PRO A 88 -5.30 23.45 -8.12
C PRO A 88 -6.16 24.26 -7.14
N PHE A 89 -7.42 24.55 -7.50
CA PHE A 89 -8.32 25.37 -6.69
C PHE A 89 -8.82 24.61 -5.45
N ILE A 90 -9.22 23.35 -5.63
CA ILE A 90 -9.60 22.47 -4.53
C ILE A 90 -8.40 22.19 -3.63
N LYS A 91 -7.22 21.94 -4.20
CA LYS A 91 -5.98 21.75 -3.44
C LYS A 91 -5.71 22.94 -2.52
N LYS A 92 -5.90 24.16 -3.00
CA LYS A 92 -5.72 25.39 -2.22
C LYS A 92 -6.79 25.55 -1.14
N PHE A 93 -8.05 25.19 -1.43
CA PHE A 93 -9.16 25.25 -0.50
C PHE A 93 -9.00 24.21 0.63
N LEU A 94 -8.62 22.98 0.31
CA LEU A 94 -8.38 21.91 1.29
C LEU A 94 -7.14 22.19 2.16
N LEU A 95 -6.11 22.86 1.64
CA LEU A 95 -4.94 23.28 2.41
C LEU A 95 -5.24 24.43 3.40
N LEU A 96 -6.32 25.19 3.16
CA LEU A 96 -6.73 26.31 4.03
C LEU A 96 -7.61 25.87 5.19
N GLN A 97 -8.16 24.66 5.16
CA GLN A 97 -8.89 24.11 6.31
C GLN A 97 -7.89 23.46 7.27
N ASN A 98 -7.74 24.02 8.44
CA ASN A 98 -7.08 23.37 9.57
C ASN A 98 -7.95 22.20 10.02
N TYR A 99 -7.74 21.01 9.43
CA TYR A 99 -8.40 19.80 9.88
C TYR A 99 -7.81 19.40 11.23
N GLU A 100 -8.59 19.52 12.28
CA GLU A 100 -8.28 18.86 13.54
C GLU A 100 -8.24 17.34 13.29
N LYS A 101 -7.20 16.68 13.79
CA LYS A 101 -7.11 15.23 13.77
C LYS A 101 -8.37 14.66 14.42
N PRO A 102 -9.14 13.79 13.75
CA PRO A 102 -10.29 13.17 14.38
C PRO A 102 -9.84 12.51 15.69
N GLN A 103 -10.53 12.81 16.79
CA GLN A 103 -10.27 12.12 18.05
C GLN A 103 -10.78 10.67 17.91
N CYS A 104 -9.89 9.77 17.53
CA CYS A 104 -10.16 8.34 17.68
C CYS A 104 -10.20 8.02 19.16
N VAL A 105 -11.26 7.40 19.62
CA VAL A 105 -11.30 6.82 20.96
C VAL A 105 -10.32 5.66 20.96
N LYS A 106 -9.13 5.87 21.50
CA LYS A 106 -8.14 4.79 21.63
C LYS A 106 -8.70 3.75 22.60
N ILE A 107 -8.96 2.56 22.10
CA ILE A 107 -8.96 1.38 22.96
C ILE A 107 -7.49 1.16 23.30
N ARG A 108 -7.12 1.19 24.57
CA ARG A 108 -5.77 0.82 25.01
C ARG A 108 -5.52 -0.61 24.56
N SER A 109 -4.61 -0.79 23.62
CA SER A 109 -4.18 -2.10 23.16
C SER A 109 -2.68 -2.18 23.40
N ASP A 110 -2.30 -2.41 24.65
CA ASP A 110 -0.93 -2.84 24.97
C ASP A 110 -0.76 -4.33 24.66
N GLU A 111 -1.86 -5.00 24.27
CA GLU A 111 -1.91 -6.43 24.00
C GLU A 111 -2.80 -6.70 22.78
N TYR A 112 -2.20 -7.31 21.76
CA TYR A 112 -2.84 -7.66 20.50
C TYR A 112 -3.17 -9.15 20.39
N THR A 113 -3.72 -9.77 21.42
CA THR A 113 -4.12 -11.19 21.40
C THR A 113 -5.60 -11.34 21.07
N ILE A 114 -5.95 -12.09 20.04
CA ILE A 114 -7.31 -12.33 19.58
C ILE A 114 -7.54 -13.82 19.37
N GLY A 115 -8.27 -14.45 20.29
CA GLY A 115 -8.49 -15.90 20.27
C GLY A 115 -7.17 -16.64 20.44
N ALA A 116 -6.84 -17.53 19.49
CA ALA A 116 -5.59 -18.30 19.50
C ALA A 116 -4.42 -17.57 18.84
N ILE A 117 -4.64 -16.35 18.30
CA ILE A 117 -3.62 -15.60 17.55
C ILE A 117 -3.05 -14.49 18.41
N ASP A 118 -1.76 -14.52 18.60
CA ASP A 118 -0.99 -13.48 19.26
C ASP A 118 -0.35 -12.57 18.19
N TYR A 119 -0.84 -11.34 18.10
CA TYR A 119 -0.32 -10.30 17.20
C TYR A 119 0.78 -9.45 17.84
N ASN A 120 1.16 -9.72 19.09
CA ASN A 120 2.27 -9.02 19.75
C ASN A 120 3.63 -9.33 19.11
N TYR A 121 3.68 -10.30 18.21
CA TYR A 121 4.84 -10.56 17.36
C TYR A 121 5.03 -9.54 16.24
N ALA A 122 4.03 -8.72 15.94
CA ALA A 122 4.14 -7.67 14.92
C ALA A 122 5.07 -6.53 15.35
N GLY A 123 5.78 -5.98 14.37
CA GLY A 123 6.73 -4.88 14.54
C GLY A 123 8.12 -5.30 14.99
N GLN A 124 8.99 -4.30 15.11
CA GLN A 124 10.39 -4.47 15.51
C GLN A 124 10.52 -5.10 16.88
N LYS A 125 11.30 -6.18 16.99
CA LYS A 125 11.48 -6.94 18.23
C LYS A 125 12.92 -6.92 18.76
N LYS A 126 13.89 -6.70 17.88
CA LYS A 126 15.30 -6.58 18.26
C LYS A 126 15.63 -5.11 18.50
N SER A 127 16.48 -4.81 19.46
CA SER A 127 17.05 -3.47 19.61
C SER A 127 17.95 -3.14 18.41
N PHE A 128 17.87 -1.93 17.91
CA PHE A 128 18.78 -1.47 16.86
C PHE A 128 20.22 -1.41 17.36
N GLU A 129 21.16 -1.69 16.48
CA GLU A 129 22.57 -1.60 16.79
C GLU A 129 23.00 -0.14 17.04
N ARG A 130 24.00 0.04 17.86
CA ARG A 130 24.59 1.34 18.08
C ARG A 130 25.57 1.65 16.95
N LEU A 131 25.08 2.31 15.91
CA LEU A 131 25.82 2.61 14.70
C LEU A 131 26.56 3.96 14.78
N ARG A 132 27.64 4.06 14.00
CA ARG A 132 28.35 5.33 13.80
C ARG A 132 27.52 6.27 12.94
N LEU A 133 27.46 7.54 13.35
CA LEU A 133 26.81 8.60 12.58
C LEU A 133 27.77 9.19 11.55
N TYR A 134 27.29 9.33 10.32
CA TYR A 134 27.97 9.96 9.20
C TYR A 134 27.12 11.14 8.72
N ASN A 135 27.60 12.36 8.99
CA ASN A 135 26.94 13.58 8.54
C ASN A 135 27.16 13.76 7.04
N VAL A 136 26.08 13.92 6.26
CA VAL A 136 26.17 14.07 4.80
C VAL A 136 26.98 15.30 4.40
N MET A 137 27.03 16.34 5.22
CA MET A 137 27.83 17.55 4.95
C MET A 137 29.33 17.26 4.92
N ASP A 138 29.83 16.30 5.70
CA ASP A 138 31.21 15.86 5.68
C ASP A 138 31.62 15.20 4.35
N PHE A 139 30.62 14.80 3.56
CA PHE A 139 30.78 14.21 2.21
C PHE A 139 30.48 15.22 1.11
N GLY A 140 30.39 16.51 1.43
CA GLY A 140 30.11 17.58 0.46
C GLY A 140 28.67 17.56 -0.08
N ILE A 141 27.73 17.10 0.74
CA ILE A 141 26.28 17.13 0.45
C ILE A 141 25.68 18.21 1.35
N ASN A 142 25.50 19.41 0.81
CA ASN A 142 25.02 20.55 1.58
C ASN A 142 23.52 20.78 1.38
N PRO A 143 22.80 21.21 2.43
CA PRO A 143 21.40 21.58 2.31
C PRO A 143 21.23 22.87 1.49
N ASP A 144 20.04 23.04 0.91
CA ASP A 144 19.59 24.24 0.20
C ASP A 144 20.43 24.64 -1.02
N VAL A 145 21.29 23.75 -1.49
CA VAL A 145 22.10 23.91 -2.70
C VAL A 145 21.39 23.24 -3.89
N ASP A 146 21.38 23.91 -5.05
CA ASP A 146 20.77 23.41 -6.27
C ASP A 146 21.66 22.37 -6.99
N GLU A 147 22.01 21.31 -6.27
CA GLU A 147 22.82 20.18 -6.74
C GLU A 147 22.04 18.86 -6.59
N ASP A 148 22.34 17.86 -7.43
CA ASP A 148 21.78 16.52 -7.28
C ASP A 148 22.54 15.72 -6.22
N ALA A 149 21.92 15.52 -5.07
CA ALA A 149 22.52 14.81 -3.96
C ALA A 149 22.58 13.28 -4.18
N LEU A 150 21.75 12.73 -5.09
CA LEU A 150 21.58 11.28 -5.23
C LEU A 150 22.88 10.52 -5.45
N PRO A 151 23.78 10.90 -6.39
CA PRO A 151 24.99 10.13 -6.63
C PRO A 151 25.95 10.12 -5.44
N LYS A 152 26.02 11.26 -4.69
CA LYS A 152 26.88 11.38 -3.51
C LYS A 152 26.33 10.56 -2.33
N VAL A 153 25.02 10.65 -2.07
CA VAL A 153 24.35 9.87 -1.02
C VAL A 153 24.45 8.38 -1.32
N GLN A 154 24.22 7.94 -2.55
CA GLN A 154 24.38 6.54 -2.91
C GLN A 154 25.80 6.04 -2.66
N LYS A 155 26.82 6.80 -3.13
CA LYS A 155 28.22 6.48 -2.88
C LYS A 155 28.57 6.37 -1.39
N MET A 156 27.96 7.25 -0.57
CA MET A 156 28.11 7.20 0.88
C MET A 156 27.48 5.93 1.47
N ILE A 157 26.24 5.59 1.11
CA ILE A 157 25.56 4.36 1.52
C ILE A 157 26.40 3.13 1.14
N ASP A 158 26.89 3.07 -0.09
CA ASP A 158 27.73 1.96 -0.59
C ASP A 158 29.07 1.83 0.20
N ALA A 159 29.66 2.97 0.58
CA ALA A 159 30.92 2.99 1.33
C ALA A 159 30.74 2.48 2.78
N ILE A 160 29.65 2.84 3.45
CA ILE A 160 29.38 2.44 4.84
C ILE A 160 28.70 1.07 4.92
N GLY A 161 28.25 0.51 3.79
CA GLY A 161 27.45 -0.74 3.77
C GLY A 161 28.14 -1.95 4.39
N LYS A 162 29.48 -1.98 4.45
CA LYS A 162 30.23 -3.08 5.07
C LYS A 162 30.24 -3.04 6.60
N THR A 163 30.09 -1.88 7.18
CA THR A 163 30.20 -1.66 8.64
C THR A 163 28.89 -1.23 9.28
N GLY A 164 27.90 -0.93 8.45
CA GLY A 164 26.70 -0.25 8.90
C GLY A 164 26.95 1.23 9.25
N GLY A 165 25.90 2.01 9.40
CA GLY A 165 26.01 3.40 9.81
C GLY A 165 24.71 4.20 9.65
N ILE A 166 24.70 5.35 10.32
CA ILE A 166 23.62 6.34 10.24
C ILE A 166 24.01 7.39 9.22
N VAL A 167 23.27 7.47 8.11
CA VAL A 167 23.35 8.57 7.12
C VAL A 167 22.50 9.71 7.65
N TYR A 168 23.16 10.70 8.27
CA TYR A 168 22.48 11.80 8.95
C TYR A 168 22.41 13.05 8.09
N PHE A 169 21.19 13.53 7.89
CA PHE A 169 20.87 14.76 7.18
C PHE A 169 20.54 15.87 8.17
N PRO A 170 21.40 16.89 8.36
CA PRO A 170 21.04 18.10 9.10
C PRO A 170 19.83 18.82 8.49
N LYS A 171 19.28 19.77 9.24
CA LYS A 171 18.19 20.63 8.79
C LYS A 171 18.48 21.26 7.43
N GLY A 172 17.47 21.24 6.54
CA GLY A 172 17.50 21.87 5.23
C GLY A 172 16.94 20.95 4.13
N ARG A 173 17.04 21.38 2.90
CA ARG A 173 16.48 20.72 1.73
C ARG A 173 17.57 20.12 0.87
N TYR A 174 17.48 18.84 0.58
CA TYR A 174 18.41 18.09 -0.25
C TYR A 174 17.69 17.64 -1.51
N TYR A 175 18.20 18.02 -2.68
CA TYR A 175 17.54 17.77 -3.96
C TYR A 175 18.10 16.53 -4.63
N PHE A 176 17.21 15.67 -5.07
CA PHE A 176 17.50 14.40 -5.73
C PHE A 176 16.86 14.37 -7.11
N ASN A 177 17.46 13.62 -8.04
CA ASN A 177 16.94 13.50 -9.40
C ASN A 177 16.75 14.85 -10.10
N ARG A 178 17.71 15.75 -9.96
CA ARG A 178 17.67 17.07 -10.61
C ARG A 178 17.72 16.98 -12.12
N ASN A 179 18.49 16.02 -12.64
CA ASN A 179 18.59 15.81 -14.07
C ASN A 179 17.65 14.68 -14.52
N ARG A 180 16.65 15.02 -15.33
CA ARG A 180 15.67 14.07 -15.84
C ARG A 180 16.30 12.94 -16.66
N ALA A 181 17.42 13.18 -17.31
CA ALA A 181 18.12 12.17 -18.11
C ALA A 181 18.81 11.11 -17.24
N ASN A 182 19.23 11.47 -16.02
CA ASN A 182 20.00 10.64 -15.12
C ASN A 182 19.24 10.27 -13.84
N ARG A 183 17.90 10.34 -13.88
CA ARG A 183 17.06 9.99 -12.74
C ARG A 183 17.29 8.55 -12.28
N ASN A 184 17.34 8.37 -10.96
CA ASN A 184 17.61 7.11 -10.31
C ASN A 184 16.92 7.09 -8.93
N PHE A 185 17.26 6.14 -8.10
CA PHE A 185 16.74 5.99 -6.75
C PHE A 185 17.82 5.54 -5.78
N LEU A 186 17.59 5.75 -4.49
CA LEU A 186 18.49 5.30 -3.44
C LEU A 186 18.28 3.81 -3.17
N ARG A 187 19.37 3.07 -3.16
CA ARG A 187 19.39 1.62 -2.90
C ARG A 187 20.08 1.34 -1.58
N ILE A 188 19.43 0.55 -0.76
CA ILE A 188 19.99 0.05 0.50
C ILE A 188 20.02 -1.47 0.38
N ASN A 189 21.20 -2.03 0.13
CA ASN A 189 21.40 -3.46 -0.16
C ASN A 189 22.24 -4.18 0.89
N THR A 190 22.50 -3.52 1.99
CA THR A 190 23.26 -4.05 3.12
C THR A 190 22.53 -3.76 4.40
N SER A 191 22.64 -4.64 5.38
CA SER A 191 22.06 -4.48 6.71
C SER A 191 22.69 -3.31 7.49
N HIS A 192 22.04 -2.88 8.56
CA HIS A 192 22.52 -1.88 9.49
C HIS A 192 22.74 -0.49 8.86
N ILE A 193 21.80 -0.07 8.01
CA ILE A 193 21.80 1.27 7.41
C ILE A 193 20.60 2.05 7.91
N HIS A 194 20.87 3.17 8.59
CA HIS A 194 19.85 4.09 9.05
C HIS A 194 19.91 5.39 8.23
N ILE A 195 18.78 5.85 7.71
CA ILE A 195 18.61 7.21 7.17
C ILE A 195 17.90 8.04 8.22
N GLN A 196 18.56 9.07 8.69
CA GLN A 196 18.05 9.90 9.78
C GLN A 196 18.13 11.38 9.44
N GLY A 197 17.06 12.12 9.70
CA GLY A 197 17.04 13.58 9.62
C GLY A 197 17.17 14.24 11.00
N GLU A 198 17.09 15.56 10.98
CA GLU A 198 17.01 16.42 12.16
C GLU A 198 15.57 16.78 12.45
N VAL A 199 15.23 16.92 13.71
CA VAL A 199 13.93 17.40 14.19
C VAL A 199 14.06 18.74 14.92
N ASP A 200 12.98 19.53 14.91
CA ASP A 200 12.88 20.73 15.73
C ASP A 200 12.59 20.39 17.21
N GLU A 201 12.46 21.44 18.03
CA GLU A 201 12.17 21.32 19.47
C GLU A 201 10.82 20.62 19.76
N GLN A 202 9.91 20.60 18.79
CA GLN A 202 8.61 19.93 18.86
C GLN A 202 8.67 18.48 18.34
N GLY A 203 9.83 18.01 17.90
CA GLY A 203 10.03 16.70 17.31
C GLY A 203 9.55 16.57 15.86
N THR A 204 9.31 17.70 15.17
CA THR A 204 8.91 17.71 13.76
C THR A 204 10.13 17.60 12.84
N PRO A 205 10.11 16.72 11.81
CA PRO A 205 11.22 16.61 10.87
C PRO A 205 11.49 17.92 10.12
N VAL A 206 12.73 18.41 10.17
CA VAL A 206 13.20 19.63 9.49
C VAL A 206 14.19 19.35 8.37
N SER A 207 14.63 18.12 8.21
CA SER A 207 15.41 17.66 7.08
C SER A 207 14.48 17.17 5.98
N VAL A 208 14.66 17.66 4.75
CA VAL A 208 13.75 17.43 3.65
C VAL A 208 14.48 16.84 2.45
N LEU A 209 14.15 15.62 2.06
CA LEU A 209 14.59 15.01 0.81
C LEU A 209 13.59 15.34 -0.30
N VAL A 210 14.02 16.04 -1.34
CA VAL A 210 13.16 16.51 -2.43
C VAL A 210 13.44 15.73 -3.70
N ASN A 211 12.55 14.81 -4.08
CA ASN A 211 12.64 14.10 -5.36
C ASN A 211 12.11 15.01 -6.49
N CYS A 212 13.00 15.49 -7.37
CA CYS A 212 12.69 16.48 -8.39
C CYS A 212 12.06 15.90 -9.65
N ASN A 213 12.35 14.65 -9.99
CA ASN A 213 11.81 13.95 -11.15
C ASN A 213 11.37 12.55 -10.79
N SER A 214 10.46 11.98 -11.58
CA SER A 214 10.01 10.60 -11.39
C SER A 214 11.16 9.60 -11.56
N THR A 215 11.06 8.46 -10.86
CA THR A 215 12.01 7.35 -11.00
C THR A 215 11.63 6.38 -12.13
N LEU A 216 10.85 6.83 -13.09
CA LEU A 216 10.30 6.00 -14.18
C LEU A 216 11.38 5.35 -15.04
N TYR A 217 11.31 4.06 -15.19
CA TYR A 217 12.20 3.23 -16.02
C TYR A 217 11.49 2.57 -17.22
N GLY A 218 10.58 3.29 -17.87
CA GLY A 218 9.91 2.78 -19.07
C GLY A 218 8.93 1.61 -18.84
N LYS A 219 8.55 1.34 -17.61
CA LYS A 219 7.62 0.27 -17.25
C LYS A 219 6.17 0.66 -17.53
N LYS A 220 5.31 -0.34 -17.73
CA LYS A 220 3.90 -0.12 -18.11
C LYS A 220 2.99 0.26 -16.95
N ASN A 221 3.34 -0.08 -15.73
CA ASN A 221 2.49 0.08 -14.55
C ASN A 221 3.11 1.02 -13.52
N PRO A 222 2.36 1.95 -12.89
CA PRO A 222 2.91 2.93 -11.97
C PRO A 222 3.47 2.30 -10.69
N TRP A 223 2.82 1.26 -10.18
CA TRP A 223 3.26 0.56 -8.96
C TRP A 223 4.50 -0.31 -9.19
N LEU A 224 4.87 -0.58 -10.45
CA LEU A 224 6.06 -1.33 -10.83
C LEU A 224 7.29 -0.43 -11.09
N SER A 225 7.15 0.88 -11.00
CA SER A 225 8.26 1.81 -11.09
C SER A 225 9.08 1.78 -9.79
N PRO A 226 10.40 2.05 -9.85
CA PRO A 226 11.21 2.12 -8.64
C PRO A 226 10.66 3.12 -7.64
N PHE A 227 10.83 2.81 -6.36
CA PHE A 227 10.62 3.76 -5.28
C PHE A 227 11.86 4.63 -5.09
N PHE A 228 11.68 5.86 -4.65
CA PHE A 228 12.78 6.80 -4.41
C PHE A 228 13.80 6.25 -3.41
N ILE A 229 13.34 5.54 -2.39
CA ILE A 229 14.18 4.76 -1.47
C ILE A 229 13.71 3.31 -1.54
N THR A 230 14.60 2.41 -1.93
CA THR A 230 14.31 0.97 -2.05
C THR A 230 15.39 0.17 -1.34
N THR A 231 14.99 -0.84 -0.59
CA THR A 231 15.90 -1.81 0.05
C THR A 231 15.92 -3.13 -0.74
N GLY A 232 16.99 -3.92 -0.64
CA GLY A 232 17.05 -5.30 -1.11
C GLY A 232 17.01 -5.50 -2.63
N GLU A 233 17.45 -4.52 -3.43
CA GLU A 233 17.31 -4.55 -4.89
C GLU A 233 18.37 -5.37 -5.62
N ASN A 234 19.62 -5.42 -5.13
CA ASN A 234 20.75 -6.01 -5.85
C ASN A 234 20.88 -7.53 -5.73
N ILE A 235 19.89 -8.17 -5.20
CA ILE A 235 19.92 -9.62 -5.22
C ILE A 235 19.48 -10.01 -6.61
N GLN A 236 20.40 -10.68 -7.31
CA GLN A 236 20.26 -11.01 -8.72
C GLN A 236 18.81 -11.33 -9.05
N ALA A 237 18.21 -10.44 -9.82
CA ALA A 237 16.87 -10.61 -10.29
C ALA A 237 16.79 -11.93 -11.05
N SER A 238 16.47 -12.99 -10.37
CA SER A 238 15.87 -14.07 -11.09
C SER A 238 14.43 -13.62 -11.27
N ASN A 239 14.02 -13.31 -12.48
CA ASN A 239 12.61 -13.18 -12.89
C ASN A 239 11.86 -14.50 -12.65
N ILE A 240 12.16 -15.15 -11.56
CA ILE A 240 11.83 -16.52 -11.34
C ILE A 240 11.11 -16.54 -10.00
N PHE A 241 9.85 -16.94 -10.03
CA PHE A 241 9.15 -17.36 -8.83
C PHE A 241 10.08 -18.22 -8.02
N TRP A 242 10.15 -17.99 -6.73
CA TRP A 242 10.99 -18.82 -5.88
C TRP A 242 10.69 -20.33 -6.03
N GLY A 243 9.48 -20.73 -6.42
CA GLY A 243 9.15 -22.10 -6.82
C GLY A 243 9.98 -22.65 -7.97
N LEU A 244 10.53 -21.82 -8.87
CA LEU A 244 11.37 -22.30 -9.96
C LEU A 244 12.78 -22.71 -9.52
N GLN A 245 13.30 -22.19 -8.43
CA GLN A 245 14.56 -22.69 -7.87
C GLN A 245 14.41 -24.11 -7.32
N PHE A 246 13.27 -24.38 -6.68
CA PHE A 246 12.91 -25.74 -6.29
C PHE A 246 12.79 -26.66 -7.49
N LEU A 247 12.13 -26.23 -8.56
CA LEU A 247 11.99 -27.00 -9.81
C LEU A 247 13.33 -27.25 -10.50
N LYS A 248 14.23 -26.27 -10.54
CA LYS A 248 15.59 -26.44 -11.06
C LYS A 248 16.38 -27.51 -10.29
N LYS A 249 16.27 -27.52 -8.96
CA LYS A 249 16.96 -28.50 -8.10
C LYS A 249 16.46 -29.93 -8.35
N LYS A 250 15.17 -30.07 -8.71
CA LYS A 250 14.56 -31.38 -9.06
C LYS A 250 14.67 -31.74 -10.56
N ASN A 251 15.40 -30.97 -11.37
CA ASN A 251 15.48 -31.14 -12.85
C ASN A 251 14.11 -31.08 -13.56
N ILE A 252 13.14 -30.42 -12.99
CA ILE A 252 11.84 -30.24 -13.59
C ILE A 252 11.90 -29.02 -14.52
N VAL A 253 11.76 -29.24 -15.82
CA VAL A 253 11.74 -28.16 -16.82
C VAL A 253 10.34 -27.61 -16.92
N THR A 254 10.12 -26.41 -16.40
CA THR A 254 8.86 -25.68 -16.64
C THR A 254 8.96 -24.85 -17.91
N LYS A 255 7.96 -24.97 -18.77
CA LYS A 255 7.68 -23.97 -19.79
C LYS A 255 7.31 -22.67 -19.07
N SER A 256 7.93 -21.58 -19.49
CA SER A 256 7.84 -20.25 -18.92
C SER A 256 6.50 -19.94 -18.23
N LEU A 257 6.51 -19.79 -16.93
CA LEU A 257 5.46 -19.06 -16.23
C LEU A 257 5.63 -17.60 -16.65
N SER A 258 4.71 -17.09 -17.45
CA SER A 258 4.70 -15.66 -17.76
C SER A 258 4.28 -14.93 -16.51
N MET A 259 5.20 -14.24 -15.89
CA MET A 259 4.88 -13.27 -14.86
C MET A 259 4.55 -11.95 -15.51
N SER A 260 3.51 -11.30 -15.02
CA SER A 260 3.49 -9.85 -15.03
C SER A 260 4.77 -9.40 -14.33
N ASP A 261 5.49 -8.54 -14.99
CA ASP A 261 6.78 -8.03 -14.56
C ASP A 261 6.68 -7.55 -13.08
N PRO A 262 7.21 -8.31 -12.12
CA PRO A 262 7.05 -7.99 -10.72
C PRO A 262 7.96 -6.83 -10.41
N GLY A 263 7.42 -5.69 -10.27
CA GLY A 263 8.16 -4.52 -9.89
C GLY A 263 9.23 -4.13 -10.89
N SER A 264 9.63 -2.93 -10.84
CA SER A 264 10.64 -2.33 -11.70
C SER A 264 12.01 -2.99 -11.63
N ASP A 265 12.28 -3.68 -10.58
CA ASP A 265 13.55 -4.29 -10.28
C ASP A 265 13.56 -5.82 -10.49
N GLY A 266 12.40 -6.44 -10.67
CA GLY A 266 12.28 -7.88 -10.87
C GLY A 266 12.80 -8.72 -9.70
N THR A 267 13.08 -8.11 -8.54
CA THR A 267 13.60 -8.85 -7.39
C THR A 267 12.46 -9.33 -6.53
N ILE A 268 12.19 -10.61 -6.64
CA ILE A 268 11.39 -11.34 -5.66
C ILE A 268 12.35 -11.97 -4.67
N LEU A 269 11.87 -12.17 -3.45
CA LEU A 269 12.52 -13.07 -2.51
C LEU A 269 12.75 -14.42 -3.22
N THR A 270 13.99 -14.89 -3.29
CA THR A 270 14.34 -16.15 -3.95
C THR A 270 14.70 -17.21 -2.90
N PRO A 271 13.71 -17.85 -2.28
CA PRO A 271 13.97 -18.86 -1.28
C PRO A 271 14.56 -20.11 -1.92
N GLU A 272 15.54 -20.70 -1.28
CA GLU A 272 16.13 -21.96 -1.70
C GLU A 272 15.46 -23.11 -0.94
N TYR A 273 14.95 -24.13 -1.66
CA TYR A 273 14.44 -25.33 -1.01
C TYR A 273 15.48 -25.93 -0.07
N CYS A 274 15.05 -26.27 1.12
CA CYS A 274 15.89 -26.77 2.17
C CYS A 274 15.51 -28.19 2.58
N THR A 275 14.33 -28.36 3.18
CA THR A 275 13.91 -29.63 3.76
C THR A 275 12.39 -29.76 3.76
N ASP A 276 11.92 -31.00 3.88
CA ASP A 276 10.49 -31.27 4.05
C ASP A 276 10.10 -31.20 5.54
N ILE A 277 8.90 -30.68 5.82
CA ILE A 277 8.26 -30.82 7.13
C ILE A 277 7.66 -32.23 7.15
N ILE A 278 7.98 -33.03 8.19
CA ILE A 278 7.58 -34.44 8.28
C ILE A 278 6.50 -34.71 9.34
N GLN A 279 6.12 -33.70 10.09
CA GLN A 279 5.05 -33.76 11.08
C GLN A 279 4.17 -32.53 11.01
N GLU A 280 2.85 -32.67 11.12
CA GLU A 280 1.94 -31.53 11.18
C GLU A 280 2.20 -30.64 12.39
N SER A 281 2.00 -29.34 12.21
CA SER A 281 1.98 -28.35 13.28
C SER A 281 0.58 -27.72 13.37
N LYS A 282 0.17 -27.36 14.56
CA LYS A 282 -1.11 -26.70 14.82
C LYS A 282 -0.92 -25.20 15.07
N ILE A 283 -2.00 -24.45 14.92
CA ILE A 283 -2.02 -23.06 15.38
C ILE A 283 -1.55 -22.98 16.83
N GLY A 284 -0.58 -22.12 17.11
CA GLY A 284 0.02 -21.98 18.44
C GLY A 284 1.28 -22.80 18.68
N ASP A 285 1.59 -23.79 17.86
CA ASP A 285 2.87 -24.50 17.91
C ASP A 285 3.99 -23.60 17.38
N ASP A 286 5.18 -23.69 17.97
CA ASP A 286 6.36 -22.94 17.55
C ASP A 286 7.57 -23.83 17.26
N ILE A 287 7.36 -25.14 17.20
CA ILE A 287 8.37 -26.13 16.84
C ILE A 287 7.96 -26.78 15.51
N LEU A 288 8.90 -26.80 14.58
CA LEU A 288 8.83 -27.55 13.33
C LEU A 288 9.59 -28.88 13.47
N THR A 289 8.99 -29.97 12.98
CA THR A 289 9.67 -31.25 12.81
C THR A 289 9.96 -31.46 11.32
N VAL A 290 11.23 -31.58 10.98
CA VAL A 290 11.75 -31.60 9.59
C VAL A 290 12.54 -32.87 9.32
N GLU A 291 12.75 -33.21 8.04
CA GLU A 291 13.54 -34.37 7.63
C GLU A 291 14.99 -34.26 8.13
N ASN A 292 15.62 -33.11 8.00
CA ASN A 292 16.89 -32.77 8.62
C ASN A 292 17.07 -31.24 8.73
N THR A 293 17.95 -30.81 9.64
CA THR A 293 18.22 -29.39 9.89
C THR A 293 19.54 -28.90 9.28
N ASP A 294 20.30 -29.74 8.57
CA ASP A 294 21.63 -29.41 8.08
C ASP A 294 21.63 -28.15 7.19
N CYS A 295 20.62 -28.03 6.33
CA CYS A 295 20.49 -26.87 5.42
C CYS A 295 20.06 -25.58 6.16
N LEU A 296 19.66 -25.66 7.44
CA LEU A 296 19.23 -24.52 8.25
C LEU A 296 20.36 -23.94 9.09
N ILE A 297 21.51 -24.61 9.14
CA ILE A 297 22.67 -24.10 9.90
C ILE A 297 23.10 -22.75 9.34
N GLY A 298 23.15 -21.76 10.22
CA GLY A 298 23.48 -20.36 9.86
C GLY A 298 22.35 -19.61 9.11
N CYS A 299 21.16 -20.18 9.03
CA CYS A 299 20.00 -19.53 8.46
C CYS A 299 19.17 -18.85 9.58
N SER A 300 18.88 -17.58 9.44
CA SER A 300 18.03 -16.85 10.40
C SER A 300 16.56 -16.84 10.00
N HIS A 301 16.25 -16.89 8.70
CA HIS A 301 14.89 -16.78 8.19
C HIS A 301 14.56 -17.89 7.21
N ILE A 302 13.30 -18.33 7.28
CA ILE A 302 12.76 -19.36 6.41
C ILE A 302 11.40 -18.94 5.85
N MET A 303 11.03 -19.58 4.76
CA MET A 303 9.68 -19.58 4.21
C MET A 303 9.08 -20.96 4.43
N VAL A 304 7.97 -21.04 5.14
CA VAL A 304 7.14 -22.25 5.21
C VAL A 304 6.16 -22.22 4.06
N GLY A 305 6.29 -23.15 3.13
CA GLY A 305 5.43 -23.26 1.95
C GLY A 305 4.45 -24.43 2.06
N MET A 306 3.20 -24.23 1.65
CA MET A 306 2.19 -25.29 1.49
C MET A 306 1.55 -25.21 0.12
N TYR A 307 1.14 -26.34 -0.42
CA TYR A 307 0.68 -26.49 -1.81
C TYR A 307 -0.81 -26.85 -1.90
N ASN A 308 -1.46 -26.41 -2.98
CA ASN A 308 -2.66 -27.11 -3.42
C ASN A 308 -2.27 -28.51 -3.87
N THR A 309 -2.93 -29.52 -3.37
CA THR A 309 -2.68 -30.92 -3.70
C THR A 309 -3.81 -31.55 -4.54
N THR A 310 -4.84 -30.76 -4.81
CA THR A 310 -5.94 -31.11 -5.71
C THR A 310 -6.17 -30.01 -6.75
N GLU A 311 -6.58 -30.38 -7.97
CA GLU A 311 -6.78 -29.48 -9.09
C GLU A 311 -7.89 -28.42 -8.85
N ASP A 312 -8.69 -28.62 -7.83
CA ASP A 312 -9.74 -27.69 -7.42
C ASP A 312 -9.30 -26.70 -6.33
N GLY A 313 -8.00 -26.67 -6.00
CA GLY A 313 -7.41 -25.69 -5.09
C GLY A 313 -7.78 -25.89 -3.62
N ASN A 314 -7.62 -27.09 -3.11
CA ASN A 314 -8.03 -27.46 -1.74
C ASN A 314 -7.45 -26.57 -0.64
N LEU A 315 -6.17 -26.15 -0.74
CA LEU A 315 -5.54 -25.26 0.23
C LEU A 315 -6.16 -23.86 0.17
N ILE A 316 -6.34 -23.30 -1.02
CA ILE A 316 -6.96 -21.98 -1.18
C ILE A 316 -8.42 -22.01 -0.69
N LYS A 317 -9.17 -23.08 -0.95
CA LYS A 317 -10.52 -23.23 -0.38
C LYS A 317 -10.51 -23.21 1.15
N ASP A 318 -9.54 -23.88 1.74
CA ASP A 318 -9.39 -23.89 3.20
C ASP A 318 -9.02 -22.50 3.76
N ILE A 319 -8.12 -21.78 3.08
CA ILE A 319 -7.73 -20.41 3.44
C ILE A 319 -8.92 -19.45 3.34
N LEU A 320 -9.81 -19.65 2.38
CA LEU A 320 -11.00 -18.84 2.18
C LEU A 320 -12.21 -19.28 3.00
N GLY A 321 -12.22 -20.51 3.51
CA GLY A 321 -13.40 -21.10 4.16
C GLY A 321 -14.55 -21.36 3.20
N VAL A 322 -14.26 -21.74 1.96
CA VAL A 322 -15.26 -22.03 0.93
C VAL A 322 -15.18 -23.48 0.47
N THR A 323 -16.28 -24.02 0.00
CA THR A 323 -16.34 -25.38 -0.57
C THR A 323 -15.96 -25.42 -2.03
N GLU A 324 -16.19 -24.30 -2.75
CA GLU A 324 -15.92 -24.18 -4.18
C GLU A 324 -15.23 -22.85 -4.50
N LEU A 325 -14.36 -22.88 -5.48
CA LEU A 325 -13.74 -21.67 -6.06
C LEU A 325 -14.52 -21.24 -7.31
N ARG A 326 -14.54 -19.95 -7.56
CA ARG A 326 -15.06 -19.43 -8.84
C ARG A 326 -14.24 -20.01 -10.01
N PRO A 327 -14.85 -20.24 -11.16
CA PRO A 327 -14.14 -20.81 -12.32
C PRO A 327 -12.89 -20.06 -12.71
N GLU A 328 -12.92 -18.73 -12.65
CA GLU A 328 -11.81 -17.85 -12.99
C GLU A 328 -10.61 -17.96 -12.01
N TRP A 329 -10.83 -18.46 -10.80
CA TRP A 329 -9.76 -18.66 -9.80
C TRP A 329 -9.07 -20.03 -9.93
N LYS A 330 -9.70 -20.99 -10.59
CA LYS A 330 -9.17 -22.37 -10.71
C LYS A 330 -7.84 -22.43 -11.44
N THR A 331 -7.62 -21.53 -12.40
CA THR A 331 -6.36 -21.49 -13.15
C THR A 331 -5.13 -21.08 -12.32
N ALA A 332 -5.35 -20.27 -11.30
CA ALA A 332 -4.31 -19.84 -10.37
C ALA A 332 -4.09 -20.82 -9.21
N CYS A 333 -4.97 -21.79 -9.02
CA CYS A 333 -4.95 -22.74 -7.91
C CYS A 333 -4.53 -24.14 -8.35
N ARG A 334 -3.55 -24.24 -9.24
CA ARG A 334 -3.07 -25.52 -9.75
C ARG A 334 -2.48 -26.38 -8.63
N ALA A 335 -2.71 -27.69 -8.73
CA ALA A 335 -2.14 -28.68 -7.82
C ALA A 335 -0.69 -28.98 -8.13
N GLY A 336 0.03 -29.43 -7.12
CA GLY A 336 1.33 -30.05 -7.20
C GLY A 336 2.52 -29.16 -6.86
N GLU A 337 3.60 -29.83 -6.55
CA GLU A 337 4.88 -29.23 -6.19
C GLU A 337 5.66 -28.67 -7.39
N GLU A 338 5.12 -28.82 -8.59
CA GLU A 338 5.64 -28.21 -9.81
C GLU A 338 5.38 -26.70 -9.86
N GLN A 339 4.46 -26.24 -8.99
CA GLN A 339 4.13 -24.82 -8.83
C GLN A 339 4.85 -24.26 -7.61
N ALA A 340 4.88 -22.94 -7.47
CA ALA A 340 5.20 -22.33 -6.20
C ALA A 340 4.15 -22.69 -5.13
N PRO A 341 4.50 -22.81 -3.85
CA PRO A 341 3.50 -23.02 -2.80
C PRO A 341 2.46 -21.91 -2.82
N SER A 342 1.20 -22.29 -2.64
CA SER A 342 0.11 -21.32 -2.59
C SER A 342 0.08 -20.53 -1.28
N TYR A 343 0.49 -21.15 -0.18
CA TYR A 343 0.73 -20.48 1.10
C TYR A 343 2.23 -20.36 1.33
N GLN A 344 2.68 -19.19 1.72
CA GLN A 344 4.10 -18.87 1.86
C GLN A 344 4.24 -17.93 3.06
N TRP A 345 4.67 -18.50 4.19
CA TRP A 345 4.81 -17.76 5.43
C TRP A 345 6.27 -17.52 5.77
N LEU A 346 6.66 -16.26 5.76
CA LEU A 346 8.00 -15.82 6.15
C LEU A 346 8.11 -15.75 7.68
N VAL A 347 9.04 -16.52 8.24
CA VAL A 347 9.24 -16.62 9.69
C VAL A 347 10.72 -16.74 10.05
N GLU A 348 11.07 -16.30 11.25
CA GLU A 348 12.44 -16.36 11.78
C GLU A 348 12.65 -17.59 12.64
N ILE A 349 13.83 -18.20 12.52
CA ILE A 349 14.30 -19.27 13.38
C ILE A 349 14.82 -18.69 14.70
N ASP A 350 14.36 -19.19 15.82
CA ASP A 350 14.95 -18.91 17.12
C ASP A 350 16.25 -19.73 17.32
N HIS A 351 16.14 -21.05 17.23
CA HIS A 351 17.30 -21.94 17.25
C HIS A 351 16.97 -23.33 16.71
N ILE A 352 18.00 -24.08 16.35
CA ILE A 352 17.93 -25.50 16.02
C ILE A 352 17.99 -26.28 17.32
N ILE A 353 16.99 -27.11 17.61
CA ILE A 353 16.91 -27.92 18.81
C ILE A 353 17.73 -29.19 18.67
N ASP A 354 17.53 -29.91 17.54
CA ASP A 354 18.23 -31.17 17.22
C ASP A 354 18.24 -31.38 15.69
N GLU A 355 18.65 -32.55 15.23
CA GLU A 355 18.75 -32.92 13.81
C GLU A 355 17.41 -32.89 13.05
N HIS A 356 16.28 -32.87 13.77
CA HIS A 356 14.94 -32.92 13.21
C HIS A 356 14.03 -31.77 13.66
N LYS A 357 14.45 -30.95 14.61
CA LYS A 357 13.57 -29.92 15.21
C LYS A 357 14.14 -28.52 15.19
N VAL A 358 13.30 -27.61 14.80
CA VAL A 358 13.58 -26.18 14.76
C VAL A 358 12.56 -25.43 15.58
N LYS A 359 13.04 -24.55 16.47
CA LYS A 359 12.21 -23.57 17.20
C LYS A 359 12.07 -22.30 16.38
N LEU A 360 10.86 -21.80 16.26
CA LEU A 360 10.55 -20.52 15.63
C LEU A 360 10.45 -19.39 16.66
N THR A 361 10.71 -18.16 16.26
CA THR A 361 10.55 -16.98 17.12
C THR A 361 9.09 -16.66 17.42
N ARG A 362 8.16 -17.25 16.68
CA ARG A 362 6.72 -17.08 16.89
C ARG A 362 5.93 -18.35 16.55
N PRO A 363 4.78 -18.57 17.20
CA PRO A 363 3.89 -19.68 16.88
C PRO A 363 3.23 -19.59 15.51
N PHE A 364 2.80 -20.73 14.98
CA PHE A 364 2.01 -20.82 13.75
C PHE A 364 0.70 -20.03 13.86
N LEU A 365 0.40 -19.26 12.82
CA LEU A 365 -0.86 -18.52 12.65
C LEU A 365 -2.02 -19.40 12.23
N ARG A 366 -1.72 -20.53 11.64
CA ARG A 366 -2.68 -21.51 11.15
C ARG A 366 -2.11 -22.92 11.22
N ASP A 367 -2.97 -23.92 11.14
CA ASP A 367 -2.54 -25.30 11.02
C ASP A 367 -1.70 -25.54 9.76
N CYS A 368 -0.67 -26.36 9.90
CA CYS A 368 0.21 -26.81 8.83
C CYS A 368 0.09 -28.33 8.67
N PRO A 369 -1.01 -28.84 8.07
CA PRO A 369 -1.25 -30.27 7.96
C PRO A 369 -0.48 -30.90 6.81
N MET A 370 -0.07 -32.14 6.97
CA MET A 370 0.74 -32.89 6.00
C MET A 370 0.04 -33.05 4.62
N LYS A 371 -1.28 -33.02 4.56
CA LYS A 371 -2.04 -33.10 3.29
C LYS A 371 -1.71 -31.98 2.29
N TYR A 372 -1.06 -30.90 2.72
CA TYR A 372 -0.62 -29.79 1.86
C TYR A 372 0.88 -29.84 1.55
N THR A 373 1.52 -30.97 1.76
CA THR A 373 2.96 -31.21 1.46
C THR A 373 3.86 -30.05 1.90
N PRO A 374 3.88 -29.69 3.20
CA PRO A 374 4.59 -28.52 3.68
C PRO A 374 6.11 -28.68 3.54
N LYS A 375 6.78 -27.59 3.14
CA LYS A 375 8.22 -27.53 2.92
C LYS A 375 8.84 -26.28 3.49
N ILE A 376 10.14 -26.35 3.76
CA ILE A 376 10.94 -25.20 4.22
C ILE A 376 11.88 -24.75 3.09
N PHE A 377 11.95 -23.44 2.95
CA PHE A 377 12.86 -22.74 2.05
C PHE A 377 13.68 -21.75 2.87
N ARG A 378 14.98 -21.68 2.56
CA ARG A 378 15.87 -20.65 3.14
C ARG A 378 15.63 -19.33 2.47
N VAL A 379 15.70 -18.24 3.24
CA VAL A 379 15.64 -16.87 2.75
C VAL A 379 16.71 -16.01 3.38
N GLU A 380 17.29 -15.14 2.57
CA GLU A 380 18.22 -14.11 3.04
C GLU A 380 17.49 -12.78 3.20
N MET A 381 17.66 -12.14 4.35
CA MET A 381 17.04 -10.87 4.69
C MET A 381 18.10 -9.83 5.01
N LEU A 382 17.81 -8.57 4.71
CA LEU A 382 18.51 -7.46 5.33
C LEU A 382 17.97 -7.26 6.74
N GLU A 383 18.81 -6.84 7.65
CA GLU A 383 18.40 -6.54 9.03
C GLU A 383 18.75 -5.11 9.41
N ASP A 384 18.00 -4.55 10.35
CA ASP A 384 18.28 -3.27 10.98
C ASP A 384 18.36 -2.12 9.95
N ILE A 385 17.30 -1.95 9.17
CA ILE A 385 17.12 -0.81 8.27
C ILE A 385 16.15 0.18 8.89
N VAL A 386 16.59 1.42 9.05
CA VAL A 386 15.78 2.48 9.68
C VAL A 386 15.68 3.71 8.79
N ILE A 387 14.48 4.28 8.68
CA ILE A 387 14.24 5.59 8.05
C ILE A 387 13.46 6.42 9.06
N GLN A 388 14.08 7.49 9.58
CA GLN A 388 13.45 8.24 10.66
C GLN A 388 13.71 9.75 10.62
N ASP A 389 12.82 10.51 11.29
CA ASP A 389 12.97 11.94 11.55
C ASP A 389 13.15 12.77 10.27
N ILE A 390 12.48 12.41 9.19
CA ILE A 390 12.75 12.97 7.88
C ILE A 390 11.46 13.31 7.13
N ARG A 391 11.52 14.31 6.28
CA ARG A 391 10.46 14.64 5.35
C ARG A 391 10.88 14.27 3.93
N ILE A 392 10.03 13.53 3.23
CA ILE A 392 10.25 13.08 1.86
C ILE A 392 9.19 13.75 0.98
N GLU A 393 9.62 14.62 0.08
CA GLU A 393 8.76 15.38 -0.82
C GLU A 393 9.06 15.04 -2.27
N SER A 394 8.05 15.08 -3.12
CA SER A 394 8.28 15.06 -4.56
C SER A 394 7.76 16.34 -5.22
N LYS A 395 8.33 16.66 -6.39
CA LYS A 395 7.84 17.72 -7.28
C LYS A 395 6.74 17.23 -8.23
N TRP A 396 6.11 16.11 -7.91
CA TRP A 396 4.96 15.61 -8.66
C TRP A 396 3.85 16.68 -8.74
N ASN A 397 3.31 16.88 -9.94
CA ASN A 397 2.25 17.86 -10.17
C ASN A 397 0.86 17.42 -9.67
N GLY A 398 0.73 16.17 -9.17
CA GLY A 398 -0.50 15.64 -8.62
C GLY A 398 -1.52 15.16 -9.64
N LEU A 399 -1.14 14.99 -10.90
CA LEU A 399 -2.03 14.44 -11.93
C LEU A 399 -2.10 12.91 -11.79
N PHE A 400 -2.99 12.45 -10.93
CA PHE A 400 -3.28 11.04 -10.74
C PHE A 400 -4.37 10.56 -11.71
N ARG A 401 -4.14 9.48 -12.44
CA ARG A 401 -5.03 8.94 -13.46
C ARG A 401 -5.58 7.56 -13.18
N HIS A 402 -4.95 6.77 -12.35
CA HIS A 402 -5.38 5.42 -11.95
C HIS A 402 -5.90 4.59 -13.14
N HIS A 403 -5.04 4.20 -14.07
CA HIS A 403 -5.38 3.48 -15.30
C HIS A 403 -6.32 4.24 -16.28
N GLY A 404 -6.90 5.34 -15.85
CA GLY A 404 -7.79 6.16 -16.67
C GLY A 404 -7.01 7.13 -17.54
N TYR A 405 -6.50 6.67 -18.70
CA TYR A 405 -5.91 7.58 -19.66
C TYR A 405 -7.00 8.32 -20.41
N PRO A 406 -6.95 9.65 -20.46
CA PRO A 406 -7.76 10.37 -21.44
C PRO A 406 -7.44 9.84 -22.84
N LEU A 407 -8.46 9.64 -23.66
CA LEU A 407 -8.33 9.06 -25.00
C LEU A 407 -7.31 9.77 -25.92
N TYR A 408 -6.92 11.00 -25.57
CA TYR A 408 -5.99 11.84 -26.33
C TYR A 408 -4.54 11.80 -25.83
N TYR A 409 -4.23 11.06 -24.73
CA TYR A 409 -2.86 10.88 -24.29
C TYR A 409 -2.29 9.53 -24.74
N SER A 410 -1.09 9.55 -25.25
CA SER A 410 -0.35 8.31 -25.46
C SER A 410 -0.01 7.66 -24.13
N VAL A 411 0.19 6.35 -24.14
CA VAL A 411 0.61 5.59 -22.92
C VAL A 411 1.87 6.20 -22.32
N GLY A 412 2.84 6.66 -23.13
CA GLY A 412 4.06 7.31 -22.65
C GLY A 412 3.80 8.63 -21.91
N GLN A 413 2.86 9.46 -22.40
CA GLN A 413 2.50 10.72 -21.73
C GLN A 413 1.79 10.46 -20.40
N ALA A 414 0.92 9.47 -20.34
CA ALA A 414 0.26 9.09 -19.11
C ALA A 414 1.26 8.54 -18.07
N GLN A 415 2.26 7.77 -18.51
CA GLN A 415 3.35 7.28 -17.67
C GLN A 415 4.16 8.43 -17.03
N GLU A 416 4.33 9.53 -17.72
CA GLU A 416 5.02 10.70 -17.17
C GLU A 416 4.19 11.49 -16.13
N MET A 417 2.88 11.27 -16.08
CA MET A 417 1.99 12.00 -15.17
C MET A 417 2.01 11.46 -13.76
N ASP A 418 1.84 10.17 -13.56
CA ASP A 418 1.72 9.54 -12.23
C ASP A 418 2.65 8.34 -11.99
N TYR A 419 3.42 7.90 -12.98
CA TYR A 419 4.36 6.79 -12.83
C TYR A 419 5.71 7.25 -12.27
N GLY A 420 6.32 6.40 -11.43
CA GLY A 420 7.65 6.65 -10.87
C GLY A 420 7.69 7.72 -9.77
N TRP A 421 6.54 8.10 -9.24
CA TRP A 421 6.42 8.96 -8.07
C TRP A 421 6.08 8.13 -6.84
N ASN A 422 6.95 7.16 -6.54
CA ASN A 422 6.86 6.23 -5.40
C ASN A 422 7.91 6.62 -4.36
N ALA A 423 7.58 6.59 -3.05
CA ALA A 423 8.49 7.12 -2.05
C ALA A 423 9.39 6.05 -1.41
N ILE A 424 8.85 5.16 -0.60
CA ILE A 424 9.63 4.19 0.17
C ILE A 424 9.12 2.77 -0.12
N ASN A 425 10.03 1.85 -0.46
CA ASN A 425 9.80 0.41 -0.47
C ASN A 425 10.77 -0.29 0.48
N MET A 426 10.26 -0.73 1.64
CA MET A 426 10.99 -1.64 2.54
C MET A 426 10.84 -3.05 2.02
N LYS A 427 11.84 -3.53 1.31
CA LYS A 427 11.85 -4.82 0.65
C LYS A 427 12.95 -5.71 1.20
N ARG A 428 12.59 -6.96 1.53
CA ARG A 428 13.50 -7.99 2.06
C ARG A 428 14.20 -7.58 3.37
N VAL A 429 13.48 -6.89 4.23
CA VAL A 429 14.00 -6.42 5.51
C VAL A 429 13.33 -7.19 6.66
N ALA A 430 14.14 -7.63 7.60
CA ALA A 430 13.70 -8.08 8.90
C ALA A 430 14.15 -7.08 9.97
N HIS A 431 13.31 -6.84 10.98
CA HIS A 431 13.60 -5.95 12.10
C HIS A 431 14.03 -4.54 11.69
N GLY A 432 13.16 -3.86 10.94
CA GLY A 432 13.39 -2.47 10.50
C GLY A 432 12.36 -1.50 11.07
N ALA A 433 12.57 -0.20 10.82
CA ALA A 433 11.62 0.83 11.23
C ALA A 433 11.50 1.98 10.23
N ILE A 434 10.31 2.55 10.16
CA ILE A 434 10.03 3.85 9.53
C ILE A 434 9.29 4.67 10.58
N SER A 435 9.93 5.68 11.15
CA SER A 435 9.35 6.43 12.26
C SER A 435 9.49 7.93 12.11
N ASN A 436 8.45 8.67 12.51
CA ASN A 436 8.42 10.13 12.44
C ASN A 436 8.77 10.67 11.04
N VAL A 437 8.04 10.18 10.02
CA VAL A 437 8.29 10.54 8.62
C VAL A 437 7.08 11.26 8.03
N ILE A 438 7.33 12.35 7.31
CA ILE A 438 6.32 13.06 6.52
C ILE A 438 6.54 12.76 5.05
N ILE A 439 5.56 12.13 4.40
CA ILE A 439 5.60 11.79 2.97
C ILE A 439 4.63 12.71 2.23
N GLN A 440 5.12 13.42 1.23
CA GLN A 440 4.32 14.43 0.54
C GLN A 440 4.41 14.33 -0.98
N ASN A 441 3.25 14.34 -1.66
CA ASN A 441 3.10 14.36 -3.12
C ASN A 441 3.63 13.10 -3.81
N TYR A 442 3.29 11.91 -3.32
CA TYR A 442 3.63 10.64 -3.96
C TYR A 442 2.37 9.86 -4.34
N THR A 443 2.42 9.18 -5.48
CA THR A 443 1.32 8.31 -5.92
C THR A 443 1.28 7.00 -5.13
N ASN A 444 2.45 6.47 -4.73
CA ASN A 444 2.60 5.33 -3.84
C ASN A 444 3.61 5.68 -2.73
N PRO A 445 3.15 6.11 -1.55
CA PRO A 445 4.05 6.59 -0.49
C PRO A 445 4.83 5.49 0.21
N LEU A 446 4.23 4.33 0.50
CA LEU A 446 4.90 3.33 1.31
C LEU A 446 4.47 1.90 0.99
N TYR A 447 5.44 1.08 0.61
CA TYR A 447 5.30 -0.36 0.52
C TYR A 447 6.20 -1.06 1.52
N ILE A 448 5.70 -2.15 2.08
CA ILE A 448 6.47 -3.16 2.80
C ILE A 448 6.28 -4.46 2.04
N MET A 449 7.36 -4.98 1.48
CA MET A 449 7.34 -6.11 0.56
C MET A 449 8.34 -7.17 0.99
N ASP A 450 7.97 -8.44 0.95
CA ASP A 450 8.87 -9.54 1.32
C ASP A 450 9.62 -9.29 2.65
N SER A 451 8.94 -8.68 3.63
CA SER A 451 9.58 -8.16 4.84
C SER A 451 8.80 -8.52 6.10
N ARG A 452 9.51 -8.60 7.20
CA ARG A 452 8.88 -8.91 8.47
C ARG A 452 9.40 -8.07 9.63
N ASN A 453 8.60 -7.97 10.68
CA ASN A 453 8.94 -7.23 11.90
C ASN A 453 9.39 -5.78 11.63
N ILE A 454 8.71 -5.12 10.69
CA ILE A 454 8.88 -3.70 10.45
C ILE A 454 7.90 -2.92 11.32
N THR A 455 8.39 -1.91 12.02
CA THR A 455 7.52 -0.92 12.69
C THR A 455 7.43 0.35 11.84
N VAL A 456 6.21 0.72 11.47
CA VAL A 456 5.87 1.99 10.83
C VAL A 456 5.08 2.81 11.82
N GLU A 457 5.61 3.94 12.27
CA GLU A 457 4.94 4.74 13.29
C GLU A 457 5.12 6.24 13.12
N LYS A 458 4.14 7.02 13.57
CA LYS A 458 4.16 8.49 13.52
C LYS A 458 4.35 9.00 12.09
N ILE A 459 3.56 8.48 11.16
CA ILE A 459 3.66 8.83 9.74
C ILE A 459 2.56 9.82 9.36
N ILE A 460 2.95 10.86 8.64
CA ILE A 460 2.02 11.80 8.02
C ILE A 460 2.13 11.68 6.51
N ILE A 461 1.02 11.35 5.85
CA ILE A 461 0.93 11.26 4.40
C ILE A 461 0.00 12.37 3.92
N ARG A 462 0.50 13.24 3.02
CA ARG A 462 -0.24 14.42 2.57
C ARG A 462 0.10 14.86 1.16
N GLY A 463 -0.70 15.77 0.64
CA GLY A 463 -0.48 16.43 -0.66
C GLY A 463 -1.47 15.97 -1.71
N SER A 464 -1.00 15.49 -2.83
CA SER A 464 -1.84 15.06 -3.95
C SER A 464 -2.44 13.69 -3.72
N ASP A 465 -3.66 13.46 -4.22
CA ASP A 465 -4.27 12.13 -4.26
C ASP A 465 -3.41 11.17 -5.09
N GLY A 466 -3.43 9.89 -4.76
CA GLY A 466 -2.56 8.91 -5.39
C GLY A 466 -3.21 7.54 -5.60
N HIS A 467 -2.38 6.57 -5.95
CA HIS A 467 -2.83 5.22 -6.30
C HIS A 467 -2.97 4.34 -5.05
N GLN A 468 -1.86 3.96 -4.45
CA GLN A 468 -1.85 3.10 -3.27
C GLN A 468 -1.20 3.83 -2.10
N GLY A 469 -1.83 3.79 -0.93
CA GLY A 469 -1.33 4.44 0.26
C GLY A 469 -0.26 3.60 0.95
N ILE A 470 -0.62 2.85 2.00
CA ILE A 470 0.28 1.89 2.64
C ILE A 470 -0.12 0.48 2.23
N LYS A 471 0.80 -0.22 1.59
CA LYS A 471 0.60 -1.62 1.17
C LYS A 471 1.60 -2.55 1.82
N LEU A 472 1.08 -3.62 2.40
CA LEU A 472 1.85 -4.79 2.84
C LEU A 472 1.79 -5.81 1.72
N TYR A 473 2.86 -5.88 0.95
CA TYR A 473 2.88 -6.56 -0.34
C TYR A 473 3.58 -7.93 -0.25
N GLU A 474 3.07 -8.90 -0.95
CA GLU A 474 3.61 -10.26 -1.01
C GLU A 474 3.91 -10.83 0.40
N HIS A 475 5.07 -11.33 0.70
CA HIS A 475 5.41 -11.99 1.98
C HIS A 475 5.61 -10.99 3.14
N ALA A 476 4.80 -9.94 3.22
CA ALA A 476 4.84 -9.01 4.35
C ALA A 476 4.21 -9.66 5.59
N CYS A 477 5.03 -10.07 6.56
CA CYS A 477 4.60 -10.80 7.74
C CYS A 477 4.97 -10.09 9.04
N ASP A 478 4.09 -10.12 10.02
CA ASP A 478 4.36 -9.60 11.37
C ASP A 478 4.84 -8.15 11.41
N ASN A 479 4.31 -7.29 10.55
CA ASN A 479 4.61 -5.86 10.54
C ASN A 479 3.58 -5.06 11.36
N LEU A 480 4.01 -3.98 11.97
CA LEU A 480 3.17 -3.06 12.75
C LEU A 480 3.12 -1.69 12.08
N VAL A 481 1.94 -1.27 11.70
CA VAL A 481 1.65 0.08 11.19
C VAL A 481 0.79 0.80 12.22
N LYS A 482 1.32 1.83 12.87
CA LYS A 482 0.61 2.54 13.94
C LYS A 482 0.79 4.06 13.88
N ASP A 483 -0.17 4.79 14.45
CA ASP A 483 -0.14 6.24 14.54
C ASP A 483 0.11 6.93 13.18
N VAL A 484 -0.67 6.53 12.16
CA VAL A 484 -0.58 7.06 10.79
C VAL A 484 -1.74 7.99 10.49
N VAL A 485 -1.45 9.11 9.83
CA VAL A 485 -2.47 10.07 9.41
C VAL A 485 -2.37 10.34 7.91
N PHE A 486 -3.46 10.12 7.20
CA PHE A 486 -3.63 10.49 5.81
C PHE A 486 -4.46 11.77 5.68
N TYR A 487 -3.91 12.78 5.03
CA TYR A 487 -4.62 14.02 4.69
C TYR A 487 -5.10 14.08 3.24
N ASN A 488 -4.68 13.13 2.41
CA ASN A 488 -5.08 13.00 1.00
C ASN A 488 -5.66 11.61 0.73
N HIS A 489 -6.33 11.44 -0.39
CA HIS A 489 -6.99 10.20 -0.77
C HIS A 489 -6.08 9.34 -1.66
N TYR A 490 -6.12 8.04 -1.42
CA TYR A 490 -5.56 7.03 -2.31
C TYR A 490 -6.70 6.13 -2.83
N ALA A 491 -6.58 5.69 -4.09
CA ALA A 491 -7.57 4.77 -4.67
C ALA A 491 -7.63 3.46 -3.88
N ASP A 492 -6.46 2.98 -3.46
CA ASP A 492 -6.26 1.81 -2.59
C ASP A 492 -5.54 2.30 -1.33
N MET A 493 -6.32 2.62 -0.29
CA MET A 493 -5.82 3.41 0.83
C MET A 493 -4.80 2.66 1.68
N MET A 494 -5.17 1.48 2.14
CA MET A 494 -4.38 0.68 3.07
C MET A 494 -4.83 -0.77 3.02
N GLY A 495 -3.89 -1.69 3.03
CA GLY A 495 -4.23 -3.11 3.05
C GLY A 495 -3.06 -4.04 2.76
N GLY A 496 -3.38 -5.26 2.37
CA GLY A 496 -2.42 -6.32 2.08
C GLY A 496 -2.62 -6.94 0.72
N GLU A 497 -1.56 -7.45 0.15
CA GLU A 497 -1.56 -8.18 -1.11
C GLU A 497 -0.78 -9.49 -0.99
N GLY A 498 -1.27 -10.54 -1.64
CA GLY A 498 -0.62 -11.86 -1.62
C GLY A 498 -0.47 -12.44 -0.22
N ASN A 499 0.65 -13.09 0.06
CA ASN A 499 0.95 -13.79 1.30
C ASN A 499 1.29 -12.84 2.48
N ALA A 500 0.43 -11.89 2.79
CA ALA A 500 0.60 -10.94 3.91
C ALA A 500 -0.13 -11.45 5.17
N TYR A 501 0.62 -11.80 6.22
CA TYR A 501 0.08 -12.45 7.42
C TYR A 501 0.60 -11.85 8.73
N GLY A 502 -0.24 -11.87 9.76
CA GLY A 502 0.16 -11.50 11.12
C GLY A 502 0.40 -10.00 11.32
N ASN A 503 0.04 -9.18 10.36
CA ASN A 503 0.28 -7.75 10.43
C ASN A 503 -0.76 -7.03 11.29
N VAL A 504 -0.34 -5.92 11.88
CA VAL A 504 -1.20 -5.07 12.72
C VAL A 504 -1.24 -3.66 12.15
N PHE A 505 -2.44 -3.13 12.00
CA PHE A 505 -2.69 -1.71 11.74
C PHE A 505 -3.43 -1.12 12.94
N ASP A 506 -2.81 -0.21 13.68
CA ASP A 506 -3.38 0.42 14.87
C ASP A 506 -3.35 1.94 14.78
N ASN A 507 -4.44 2.58 15.13
CA ASN A 507 -4.58 4.04 15.15
C ASN A 507 -4.20 4.70 13.83
N VAL A 508 -4.79 4.21 12.73
CA VAL A 508 -4.65 4.82 11.40
C VAL A 508 -5.85 5.69 11.10
N ALA A 509 -5.61 6.95 10.78
CA ALA A 509 -6.66 7.93 10.54
C ALA A 509 -6.61 8.51 9.12
N TYR A 510 -7.77 8.54 8.47
CA TYR A 510 -8.00 9.34 7.28
C TYR A 510 -8.78 10.59 7.66
N CYS A 511 -8.19 11.76 7.47
CA CYS A 511 -8.73 13.01 8.00
C CYS A 511 -9.87 13.62 7.16
N ASN A 512 -10.23 13.05 6.02
CA ASN A 512 -11.28 13.58 5.16
C ASN A 512 -12.39 12.58 4.79
N PRO A 513 -12.95 11.81 5.75
CA PRO A 513 -13.92 10.76 5.45
C PRO A 513 -15.28 11.29 4.98
N TYR A 514 -15.59 12.56 5.23
CA TYR A 514 -16.86 13.17 4.84
C TYR A 514 -16.93 13.48 3.35
N PHE A 515 -15.79 13.81 2.76
CA PHE A 515 -15.72 14.13 1.32
C PHE A 515 -15.61 12.89 0.46
N ARG A 516 -14.90 11.87 0.95
CA ARG A 516 -14.68 10.65 0.19
C ARG A 516 -14.41 9.48 1.11
N PRO A 517 -15.32 8.51 1.18
CA PRO A 517 -15.09 7.33 1.98
C PRO A 517 -13.91 6.52 1.41
N VAL A 518 -13.15 5.89 2.31
CA VAL A 518 -12.07 4.97 1.95
C VAL A 518 -12.38 3.58 2.48
N ASP A 519 -11.82 2.58 1.83
CA ASP A 519 -11.95 1.20 2.21
C ASP A 519 -10.56 0.61 2.46
N PHE A 520 -10.47 -0.42 3.29
CA PHE A 520 -9.31 -1.29 3.31
C PHE A 520 -9.25 -2.03 1.98
N ASP A 521 -8.09 -2.09 1.37
CA ASP A 521 -7.93 -2.69 0.06
C ASP A 521 -7.04 -3.92 0.13
N PHE A 522 -7.65 -5.06 -0.17
CA PHE A 522 -6.98 -6.34 -0.25
C PHE A 522 -6.92 -6.80 -1.70
N HIS A 523 -5.79 -7.35 -2.08
CA HIS A 523 -5.58 -7.81 -3.45
C HIS A 523 -5.08 -9.26 -3.45
N GLY A 524 -5.80 -10.13 -4.13
CA GLY A 524 -5.32 -11.48 -4.45
C GLY A 524 -4.61 -11.46 -5.81
N PHE A 525 -3.59 -12.29 -5.95
CA PHE A 525 -2.85 -12.39 -7.21
C PHE A 525 -3.50 -13.43 -8.13
N SER A 526 -3.75 -13.06 -9.38
CA SER A 526 -4.19 -13.97 -10.44
C SER A 526 -3.04 -14.66 -11.15
N GLU A 527 -1.84 -14.13 -11.04
CA GLU A 527 -0.70 -14.48 -11.88
C GLU A 527 0.27 -15.43 -11.20
N GLY A 528 -0.02 -15.79 -9.96
CA GLY A 528 0.76 -16.74 -9.18
C GLY A 528 -0.11 -17.51 -8.20
N PRO A 529 0.38 -18.61 -7.67
CA PRO A 529 -0.36 -19.45 -6.72
C PRO A 529 -0.39 -18.88 -5.31
N MET A 530 -0.23 -17.59 -5.12
CA MET A 530 -0.18 -16.95 -3.81
C MET A 530 -1.55 -16.92 -3.14
N SER A 531 -1.59 -17.21 -1.85
CA SER A 531 -2.82 -17.09 -1.07
C SER A 531 -3.16 -15.63 -0.75
N PRO A 532 -4.44 -15.30 -0.56
CA PRO A 532 -4.84 -13.95 -0.20
C PRO A 532 -4.39 -13.60 1.22
N PRO A 533 -4.24 -12.29 1.54
CA PRO A 533 -3.92 -11.82 2.88
C PRO A 533 -4.88 -12.35 3.93
N SER A 534 -4.35 -12.88 5.01
CA SER A 534 -5.14 -13.43 6.11
C SER A 534 -4.45 -13.24 7.47
N HIS A 535 -5.21 -13.44 8.56
CA HIS A 535 -4.65 -13.34 9.92
C HIS A 535 -4.00 -11.96 10.19
N ASN A 536 -4.60 -10.87 9.70
CA ASN A 536 -4.15 -9.50 9.98
C ASN A 536 -5.15 -8.82 10.93
N LEU A 537 -4.66 -7.92 11.76
CA LEU A 537 -5.43 -7.15 12.73
C LEU A 537 -5.50 -5.67 12.32
N PHE A 538 -6.71 -5.14 12.22
CA PHE A 538 -6.99 -3.72 12.05
C PHE A 538 -7.72 -3.22 13.28
N ILE A 539 -7.14 -2.27 14.00
CA ILE A 539 -7.69 -1.76 15.25
C ILE A 539 -7.60 -0.23 15.31
N ASN A 540 -8.61 0.41 15.89
CA ASN A 540 -8.66 1.87 16.06
C ASN A 540 -8.48 2.65 14.75
N CYS A 541 -9.04 2.19 13.63
CA CYS A 541 -8.92 2.87 12.35
C CYS A 541 -10.09 3.80 12.10
N TYR A 542 -9.79 5.04 11.72
CA TYR A 542 -10.78 6.10 11.49
C TYR A 542 -10.85 6.49 10.01
N GLY A 543 -12.07 6.71 9.51
CA GLY A 543 -12.32 7.15 8.14
C GLY A 543 -12.53 6.01 7.15
N PHE A 544 -12.52 4.77 7.61
CA PHE A 544 -12.71 3.57 6.80
C PHE A 544 -14.16 3.12 6.83
N ARG A 545 -14.74 2.87 5.66
CA ARG A 545 -16.12 2.44 5.48
C ARG A 545 -16.25 0.93 5.47
N GLY A 546 -15.31 0.23 4.89
CA GLY A 546 -15.39 -1.20 4.69
C GLY A 546 -14.12 -1.79 4.08
N ILE A 547 -14.25 -3.01 3.54
CA ILE A 547 -13.21 -3.71 2.82
C ILE A 547 -13.58 -3.78 1.35
N LYS A 548 -12.64 -3.43 0.50
CA LYS A 548 -12.73 -3.55 -0.95
C LYS A 548 -11.73 -4.59 -1.42
N GLY A 549 -12.16 -5.50 -2.27
CA GLY A 549 -11.25 -6.29 -3.08
C GLY A 549 -10.79 -5.47 -4.27
N ALA A 550 -9.49 -5.33 -4.46
CA ALA A 550 -8.90 -4.68 -5.63
C ALA A 550 -8.65 -5.67 -6.76
N GLY A 551 -8.41 -5.12 -7.94
CA GLY A 551 -8.08 -5.85 -9.14
C GLY A 551 -9.31 -6.33 -9.93
N ALA A 552 -9.05 -7.10 -10.97
CA ALA A 552 -10.08 -7.63 -11.85
C ALA A 552 -10.79 -8.85 -11.23
N SER A 553 -11.97 -9.19 -11.73
CA SER A 553 -12.77 -10.31 -11.23
C SER A 553 -12.08 -11.69 -11.35
N TYR A 554 -11.08 -11.78 -12.22
CA TYR A 554 -10.26 -12.99 -12.40
C TYR A 554 -9.13 -13.11 -11.38
N ASN A 555 -8.81 -12.05 -10.63
CA ASN A 555 -7.83 -12.15 -9.56
C ASN A 555 -8.30 -13.12 -8.48
N LEU A 556 -7.36 -13.76 -7.79
CA LEU A 556 -7.67 -14.58 -6.63
C LEU A 556 -8.46 -13.75 -5.61
N PRO A 557 -9.21 -14.41 -4.73
CA PRO A 557 -9.94 -13.71 -3.68
C PRO A 557 -9.03 -12.75 -2.92
N ALA A 558 -9.50 -11.55 -2.75
CA ALA A 558 -8.70 -10.48 -2.18
C ALA A 558 -8.39 -10.69 -0.70
N CYS A 559 -9.21 -11.45 0.03
CA CYS A 559 -9.11 -11.57 1.48
C CYS A 559 -9.33 -13.03 1.92
N GLY A 560 -8.41 -13.55 2.74
CA GLY A 560 -8.54 -14.84 3.41
C GLY A 560 -9.25 -14.75 4.76
N LYS A 561 -9.41 -15.89 5.43
CA LYS A 561 -10.00 -15.98 6.77
C LYS A 561 -9.16 -15.26 7.83
N SER A 562 -9.76 -15.06 9.00
CA SER A 562 -9.08 -14.63 10.23
C SER A 562 -8.41 -13.25 10.14
N ASN A 563 -8.82 -12.41 9.21
CA ASN A 563 -8.56 -10.99 9.35
C ASN A 563 -9.56 -10.41 10.36
N VAL A 564 -9.10 -9.52 11.24
CA VAL A 564 -9.87 -9.01 12.36
C VAL A 564 -9.92 -7.49 12.30
N TRP A 565 -11.11 -6.92 12.52
CA TRP A 565 -11.35 -5.48 12.56
C TRP A 565 -12.00 -5.12 13.88
N ILE A 566 -11.37 -4.23 14.65
CA ILE A 566 -11.85 -3.79 15.97
C ILE A 566 -11.86 -2.26 16.01
N ASN A 567 -12.94 -1.68 16.50
CA ASN A 567 -13.08 -0.24 16.62
C ASN A 567 -12.78 0.52 15.31
N ILE A 568 -13.42 0.08 14.24
CA ILE A 568 -13.36 0.76 12.95
C ILE A 568 -14.43 1.83 12.93
N ASN A 569 -14.05 3.06 12.63
CA ASN A 569 -14.95 4.21 12.71
C ASN A 569 -15.04 4.95 11.37
N TRP A 570 -16.24 5.17 10.89
CA TRP A 570 -16.54 6.01 9.76
C TRP A 570 -17.58 7.07 10.15
N GLN A 571 -17.26 8.33 9.90
CA GLN A 571 -18.15 9.46 10.23
C GLN A 571 -18.64 9.49 11.69
N GLY A 572 -17.77 9.16 12.64
CA GLY A 572 -18.12 9.14 14.06
C GLY A 572 -18.98 7.95 14.49
N ARG A 573 -19.22 6.96 13.61
CA ARG A 573 -19.99 5.75 13.90
C ARG A 573 -19.11 4.52 13.82
N THR A 574 -19.21 3.65 14.80
CA THR A 574 -18.59 2.33 14.70
C THR A 574 -19.26 1.52 13.59
N VAL A 575 -18.48 1.01 12.66
CA VAL A 575 -18.99 0.16 11.59
C VAL A 575 -19.31 -1.22 12.16
N LYS A 576 -20.57 -1.64 12.08
CA LYS A 576 -21.03 -2.88 12.74
C LYS A 576 -21.39 -4.02 11.81
N SER A 577 -21.60 -3.84 10.53
CA SER A 577 -22.01 -4.94 9.64
C SER A 577 -21.89 -4.52 8.18
N SER A 578 -21.99 -5.50 7.28
CA SER A 578 -21.87 -5.30 5.83
C SER A 578 -20.57 -4.58 5.44
N PHE A 579 -19.49 -4.98 6.08
CA PHE A 579 -18.20 -4.35 5.97
C PHE A 579 -17.52 -4.59 4.62
N PHE A 580 -18.02 -5.55 3.85
CA PHE A 580 -17.43 -5.95 2.60
C PHE A 580 -18.08 -5.24 1.41
N VAL A 581 -17.25 -4.71 0.54
CA VAL A 581 -17.66 -4.04 -0.69
C VAL A 581 -16.96 -4.70 -1.88
N GLY A 582 -17.74 -5.19 -2.85
CA GLY A 582 -17.24 -5.74 -4.10
C GLY A 582 -17.29 -7.26 -4.21
N ASP A 583 -17.24 -7.74 -5.46
CA ASP A 583 -17.46 -9.14 -5.83
C ASP A 583 -16.25 -10.06 -5.55
N ALA A 584 -15.09 -9.51 -5.25
CA ALA A 584 -13.86 -10.26 -5.05
C ALA A 584 -13.73 -10.89 -3.65
N ILE A 585 -14.70 -10.63 -2.74
CA ILE A 585 -14.68 -11.17 -1.38
C ILE A 585 -15.74 -12.28 -1.28
N PRO A 586 -15.36 -13.51 -0.91
CA PRO A 586 -16.30 -14.62 -0.76
C PRO A 586 -17.42 -14.30 0.22
N SER A 587 -18.66 -14.67 -0.11
CA SER A 587 -19.83 -14.41 0.73
C SER A 587 -19.76 -15.09 2.11
N SER A 588 -19.00 -16.18 2.24
CA SER A 588 -18.72 -16.82 3.53
C SER A 588 -17.95 -15.91 4.48
N LEU A 589 -17.01 -15.12 3.98
CA LEU A 589 -16.22 -14.17 4.79
C LEU A 589 -17.03 -12.93 5.17
N GLN A 590 -18.10 -12.62 4.44
CA GLN A 590 -18.99 -11.50 4.76
C GLN A 590 -19.81 -11.74 6.05
N LYS A 591 -19.91 -12.98 6.52
CA LYS A 591 -20.69 -13.36 7.69
C LYS A 591 -19.87 -13.53 8.98
N GLU A 592 -18.55 -13.70 8.88
CA GLU A 592 -17.69 -14.09 10.01
C GLU A 592 -17.03 -12.92 10.75
N GLN A 593 -17.54 -11.75 10.63
CA GLN A 593 -16.86 -10.59 11.19
C GLN A 593 -17.16 -10.39 12.66
N ILE A 594 -16.13 -10.43 13.46
CA ILE A 594 -16.16 -9.99 14.84
C ILE A 594 -15.83 -8.50 14.85
N ILE A 595 -16.88 -7.69 14.92
CA ILE A 595 -16.74 -6.28 15.27
C ILE A 595 -17.28 -6.15 16.69
N LYS A 596 -16.39 -5.96 17.63
CA LYS A 596 -16.71 -5.63 19.02
C LYS A 596 -16.62 -4.14 19.24
#